data_f0a47992de3e75ccf35555d511466706
#
_entry.id   f0a47992de3e75ccf35555d511466706
#
_cell.length_a   1.000
_cell.length_b   1.000
_cell.length_c   1.000
_cell.angle_alpha   90.00
_cell.angle_beta   90.00
_cell.angle_gamma   90.00
#
_symmetry.space_group_name_H-M   'P 1'
#
loop_
_entity.id
_entity.type
_entity.pdbx_description
1 polymer ?
#
loop_
_entity_poly.entity_id
_entity_poly.type
_entity_poly.pdbx_seq_one_letter_code
_entity_poly.pdbx_strand_id
1 'polypeptide(L)'
;MTLDYDPTRHEYRVDGKLVPSVTQLVAPLGQDYDEPDDLTESVLDAATERGTTMHEYLAWRLNGGTREEFELPDLYDPYADAVELFLYEHDICPFAIETPVCGEWSGVTYAGTPDLVGEFDGILSILDYKFVSQIAKSKVGAQLHGYRVLCEQNGVYPGDLYAVQFLNTGDYRLYCVGAGAADSFNACVEIYAQKTKKHPRGAIN
;
A
#
# COMPACT_ATOMS: atom_id res chain seq x y z
N MET A 1 -4.92 18.79 10.75
CA MET A 1 -5.36 18.54 9.34
C MET A 1 -6.62 17.69 9.38
N THR A 2 -7.62 18.03 8.58
CA THR A 2 -8.83 17.22 8.43
C THR A 2 -8.70 16.41 7.16
N LEU A 3 -8.70 15.07 7.29
CA LEU A 3 -8.60 14.13 6.17
C LEU A 3 -10.02 13.68 5.78
N ASP A 4 -10.31 13.72 4.48
CA ASP A 4 -11.48 13.15 3.84
C ASP A 4 -10.99 12.17 2.75
N TYR A 5 -11.55 10.95 2.74
CA TYR A 5 -11.16 9.88 1.82
C TYR A 5 -12.37 9.33 1.09
N ASP A 6 -12.31 9.36 -0.23
CA ASP A 6 -13.28 8.70 -1.12
C ASP A 6 -12.72 7.34 -1.56
N PRO A 7 -13.20 6.22 -1.00
CA PRO A 7 -12.69 4.90 -1.34
C PRO A 7 -13.03 4.47 -2.77
N THR A 8 -14.13 4.99 -3.35
CA THR A 8 -14.56 4.64 -4.72
C THR A 8 -13.61 5.23 -5.77
N ARG A 9 -13.07 6.42 -5.49
CA ARG A 9 -12.17 7.14 -6.41
C ARG A 9 -10.71 7.04 -5.99
N HIS A 10 -10.42 6.46 -4.82
CA HIS A 10 -9.12 6.52 -4.16
C HIS A 10 -8.55 7.95 -4.09
N GLU A 11 -9.44 8.92 -3.79
CA GLU A 11 -9.08 10.32 -3.66
C GLU A 11 -8.97 10.73 -2.20
N TYR A 12 -7.92 11.46 -1.88
CA TYR A 12 -7.69 12.04 -0.55
C TYR A 12 -7.79 13.55 -0.62
N ARG A 13 -8.51 14.14 0.36
CA ARG A 13 -8.58 15.58 0.55
C ARG A 13 -8.12 15.93 1.95
N VAL A 14 -7.19 16.87 2.05
CA VAL A 14 -6.73 17.42 3.33
C VAL A 14 -7.15 18.87 3.40
N ASP A 15 -7.92 19.25 4.44
CA ASP A 15 -8.52 20.56 4.61
C ASP A 15 -9.29 21.02 3.34
N GLY A 16 -10.02 20.06 2.72
CA GLY A 16 -10.83 20.25 1.52
C GLY A 16 -10.05 20.27 0.20
N LYS A 17 -8.72 20.19 0.20
CA LYS A 17 -7.86 20.21 -1.00
C LYS A 17 -7.47 18.79 -1.40
N LEU A 18 -7.59 18.47 -2.68
CA LEU A 18 -7.11 17.22 -3.24
C LEU A 18 -5.58 17.12 -3.10
N VAL A 19 -5.11 16.03 -2.49
CA VAL A 19 -3.69 15.76 -2.27
C VAL A 19 -3.29 14.45 -2.95
N PRO A 20 -2.00 14.26 -3.30
CA PRO A 20 -1.54 12.98 -3.84
C PRO A 20 -1.57 11.88 -2.79
N SER A 21 -1.79 10.64 -3.24
CA SER A 21 -1.54 9.46 -2.42
C SER A 21 -0.04 9.12 -2.36
N VAL A 22 0.37 8.35 -1.34
CA VAL A 22 1.72 7.74 -1.29
C VAL A 22 2.01 6.97 -2.58
N THR A 23 1.06 6.16 -3.06
CA THR A 23 1.20 5.38 -4.30
C THR A 23 1.43 6.27 -5.53
N GLN A 24 0.75 7.41 -5.61
CA GLN A 24 0.95 8.38 -6.69
C GLN A 24 2.31 9.08 -6.60
N LEU A 25 2.80 9.36 -5.38
CA LEU A 25 4.13 9.93 -5.19
C LEU A 25 5.23 8.99 -5.67
N VAL A 26 5.15 7.69 -5.36
CA VAL A 26 6.17 6.69 -5.72
C VAL A 26 5.98 6.08 -7.12
N ALA A 27 4.97 6.50 -7.88
CA ALA A 27 4.71 6.01 -9.23
C ALA A 27 5.94 6.06 -10.17
N PRO A 28 6.84 7.07 -10.12
CA PRO A 28 8.02 7.09 -10.97
C PRO A 28 8.96 5.89 -10.81
N LEU A 29 8.95 5.21 -9.65
CA LEU A 29 9.79 4.04 -9.39
C LEU A 29 9.25 2.73 -10.01
N GLY A 30 8.05 2.76 -10.56
CA GLY A 30 7.45 1.59 -11.24
C GLY A 30 7.64 1.58 -12.75
N GLN A 31 8.26 2.61 -13.32
CA GLN A 31 8.43 2.73 -14.77
C GLN A 31 9.59 1.90 -15.35
N ASP A 32 10.47 1.35 -14.48
CA ASP A 32 11.60 0.50 -14.88
C ASP A 32 11.25 -0.99 -15.01
N TYR A 33 10.02 -1.37 -14.75
CA TYR A 33 9.52 -2.69 -15.10
C TYR A 33 8.94 -2.57 -16.50
N ASP A 34 9.62 -3.19 -17.47
CA ASP A 34 9.03 -3.54 -18.76
C ASP A 34 7.80 -4.40 -18.49
N GLU A 35 6.66 -3.73 -18.22
CA GLU A 35 5.38 -4.41 -18.39
C GLU A 35 5.37 -4.88 -19.85
N PRO A 36 5.12 -6.17 -20.09
CA PRO A 36 5.04 -6.63 -21.47
C PRO A 36 4.04 -5.73 -22.20
N ASP A 37 4.45 -5.12 -23.31
CA ASP A 37 3.62 -4.23 -24.14
C ASP A 37 2.29 -4.87 -24.59
N ASP A 38 2.09 -6.15 -24.30
CA ASP A 38 0.97 -7.00 -24.70
C ASP A 38 -0.02 -7.33 -23.55
N LEU A 39 0.04 -6.68 -22.36
CA LEU A 39 -0.99 -6.89 -21.35
C LEU A 39 -2.29 -6.26 -21.84
N THR A 40 -3.25 -7.12 -22.17
CA THR A 40 -4.58 -6.67 -22.57
C THR A 40 -5.29 -6.02 -21.37
N GLU A 41 -6.15 -5.03 -21.65
CA GLU A 41 -6.97 -4.34 -20.62
C GLU A 41 -7.66 -5.34 -19.68
N SER A 42 -8.13 -6.47 -20.22
CA SER A 42 -8.76 -7.55 -19.44
C SER A 42 -7.82 -8.23 -18.43
N VAL A 43 -6.52 -8.30 -18.68
CA VAL A 43 -5.53 -8.88 -17.75
C VAL A 43 -5.25 -7.91 -16.60
N LEU A 44 -5.18 -6.61 -16.91
CA LEU A 44 -5.03 -5.55 -15.89
C LEU A 44 -6.26 -5.46 -14.99
N ASP A 45 -7.46 -5.54 -15.56
CA ASP A 45 -8.72 -5.55 -14.82
C ASP A 45 -8.79 -6.75 -13.88
N ALA A 46 -8.50 -7.95 -14.37
CA ALA A 46 -8.47 -9.16 -13.56
C ALA A 46 -7.41 -9.11 -12.44
N ALA A 47 -6.25 -8.49 -12.67
CA ALA A 47 -5.23 -8.30 -11.65
C ALA A 47 -5.67 -7.29 -10.58
N THR A 48 -6.37 -6.24 -10.98
CA THR A 48 -6.92 -5.23 -10.07
C THR A 48 -8.04 -5.82 -9.22
N GLU A 49 -8.99 -6.53 -9.84
CA GLU A 49 -10.09 -7.21 -9.15
C GLU A 49 -9.55 -8.20 -8.12
N ARG A 50 -8.61 -9.07 -8.52
CA ARG A 50 -7.95 -9.99 -7.58
C ARG A 50 -7.31 -9.24 -6.42
N GLY A 51 -6.55 -8.19 -6.70
CA GLY A 51 -5.91 -7.38 -5.66
C GLY A 51 -6.92 -6.87 -4.65
N THR A 52 -7.99 -6.21 -5.11
CA THR A 52 -9.05 -5.66 -4.26
C THR A 52 -9.72 -6.76 -3.42
N THR A 53 -10.17 -7.84 -4.05
CA THR A 53 -10.84 -8.96 -3.36
C THR A 53 -9.95 -9.58 -2.29
N MET A 54 -8.66 -9.77 -2.58
CA MET A 54 -7.74 -10.39 -1.64
C MET A 54 -7.33 -9.46 -0.49
N HIS A 55 -7.28 -8.15 -0.70
CA HIS A 55 -7.13 -7.18 0.39
C HIS A 55 -8.36 -7.19 1.30
N GLU A 56 -9.57 -7.20 0.75
CA GLU A 56 -10.82 -7.31 1.51
C GLU A 56 -10.86 -8.62 2.32
N TYR A 57 -10.47 -9.74 1.70
CA TYR A 57 -10.39 -11.03 2.38
C TYR A 57 -9.42 -10.98 3.58
N LEU A 58 -8.21 -10.48 3.38
CA LEU A 58 -7.21 -10.39 4.46
C LEU A 58 -7.67 -9.44 5.57
N ALA A 59 -8.25 -8.30 5.22
CA ALA A 59 -8.83 -7.38 6.20
C ALA A 59 -9.97 -8.05 7.00
N TRP A 60 -10.84 -8.84 6.33
CA TRP A 60 -11.87 -9.65 6.98
C TRP A 60 -11.26 -10.64 7.98
N ARG A 61 -10.21 -11.37 7.58
CA ARG A 61 -9.51 -12.34 8.44
C ARG A 61 -8.88 -11.66 9.66
N LEU A 62 -8.21 -10.53 9.47
CA LEU A 62 -7.58 -9.75 10.55
C LEU A 62 -8.60 -9.15 11.54
N ASN A 63 -9.84 -8.95 11.11
CA ASN A 63 -10.95 -8.54 11.98
C ASN A 63 -11.67 -9.74 12.65
N GLY A 64 -11.13 -10.95 12.55
CA GLY A 64 -11.65 -12.15 13.22
C GLY A 64 -12.70 -12.93 12.43
N GLY A 65 -12.92 -12.59 11.16
CA GLY A 65 -13.76 -13.40 10.26
C GLY A 65 -13.12 -14.73 9.90
N THR A 66 -13.89 -15.70 9.43
CA THR A 66 -13.39 -17.01 9.00
C THR A 66 -13.36 -17.13 7.47
N ARG A 67 -12.56 -18.08 6.95
CA ARG A 67 -12.48 -18.31 5.49
C ARG A 67 -13.84 -18.72 4.91
N GLU A 68 -14.58 -19.55 5.62
CA GLU A 68 -15.86 -20.10 5.17
C GLU A 68 -16.98 -19.05 5.09
N GLU A 69 -16.81 -17.94 5.82
CA GLU A 69 -17.79 -16.84 5.84
C GLU A 69 -17.54 -15.80 4.75
N PHE A 70 -16.40 -15.86 4.06
CA PHE A 70 -16.05 -14.93 3.00
C PHE A 70 -16.25 -15.59 1.63
N GLU A 71 -17.08 -15.01 0.79
CA GLU A 71 -17.33 -15.52 -0.55
C GLU A 71 -16.16 -15.18 -1.48
N LEU A 72 -15.32 -16.18 -1.76
CA LEU A 72 -14.16 -16.07 -2.63
C LEU A 72 -14.37 -16.88 -3.91
N PRO A 73 -14.05 -16.33 -5.10
CA PRO A 73 -13.97 -17.12 -6.32
C PRO A 73 -12.91 -18.22 -6.22
N ASP A 74 -13.21 -19.45 -6.67
CA ASP A 74 -12.30 -20.62 -6.60
C ASP A 74 -10.90 -20.33 -7.18
N LEU A 75 -10.82 -19.46 -8.20
CA LEU A 75 -9.55 -19.08 -8.82
C LEU A 75 -8.61 -18.33 -7.87
N TYR A 76 -9.11 -17.81 -6.74
CA TYR A 76 -8.32 -17.12 -5.70
C TYR A 76 -7.96 -18.01 -4.52
N ASP A 77 -8.44 -19.27 -4.48
CA ASP A 77 -8.10 -20.22 -3.42
C ASP A 77 -6.60 -20.35 -3.14
N PRO A 78 -5.70 -20.42 -4.15
CA PRO A 78 -4.27 -20.48 -3.85
C PRO A 78 -3.73 -19.24 -3.12
N TYR A 79 -4.31 -18.06 -3.38
CA TYR A 79 -3.94 -16.86 -2.64
C TYR A 79 -4.51 -16.86 -1.23
N ALA A 80 -5.73 -17.37 -1.05
CA ALA A 80 -6.31 -17.57 0.28
C ALA A 80 -5.49 -18.57 1.10
N ASP A 81 -5.03 -19.67 0.51
CA ASP A 81 -4.13 -20.63 1.17
C ASP A 81 -2.84 -19.94 1.63
N ALA A 82 -2.27 -19.07 0.80
CA ALA A 82 -1.07 -18.30 1.16
C ALA A 82 -1.34 -17.33 2.33
N VAL A 83 -2.53 -16.69 2.36
CA VAL A 83 -2.96 -15.82 3.47
C VAL A 83 -3.13 -16.64 4.75
N GLU A 84 -3.81 -17.80 4.69
CA GLU A 84 -4.00 -18.65 5.87
C GLU A 84 -2.67 -19.17 6.42
N LEU A 85 -1.73 -19.55 5.55
CA LEU A 85 -0.38 -19.94 5.95
C LEU A 85 0.34 -18.79 6.67
N PHE A 86 0.30 -17.58 6.12
CA PHE A 86 0.89 -16.39 6.72
C PHE A 86 0.30 -16.08 8.10
N LEU A 87 -1.03 -16.12 8.23
CA LEU A 87 -1.73 -15.88 9.50
C LEU A 87 -1.47 -16.99 10.53
N TYR A 88 -1.18 -18.20 10.09
CA TYR A 88 -0.82 -19.33 10.97
C TYR A 88 0.62 -19.23 11.48
N GLU A 89 1.55 -18.75 10.66
CA GLU A 89 2.98 -18.71 10.99
C GLU A 89 3.40 -17.46 11.78
N HIS A 90 2.59 -16.38 11.77
CA HIS A 90 2.93 -15.11 12.41
C HIS A 90 1.90 -14.69 13.46
N ASP A 91 2.40 -14.06 14.52
CA ASP A 91 1.58 -13.43 15.54
C ASP A 91 1.28 -11.97 15.11
N ILE A 92 0.02 -11.69 14.79
CA ILE A 92 -0.42 -10.40 14.26
C ILE A 92 -1.49 -9.82 15.15
N CYS A 93 -1.18 -8.67 15.78
CA CYS A 93 -2.15 -7.89 16.56
C CYS A 93 -2.39 -6.55 15.85
N PRO A 94 -3.51 -6.41 15.10
CA PRO A 94 -3.82 -5.19 14.36
C PRO A 94 -4.07 -4.00 15.29
N PHE A 95 -3.43 -2.86 14.99
CA PHE A 95 -3.74 -1.56 15.56
C PHE A 95 -4.66 -0.76 14.63
N ALA A 96 -4.35 -0.76 13.32
CA ALA A 96 -5.16 -0.13 12.29
C ALA A 96 -5.06 -0.96 10.99
N ILE A 97 -6.21 -1.29 10.41
CA ILE A 97 -6.35 -2.00 9.13
C ILE A 97 -6.94 -1.01 8.14
N GLU A 98 -6.31 -0.85 6.98
CA GLU A 98 -6.76 0.03 5.89
C GLU A 98 -7.27 1.40 6.38
N THR A 99 -6.54 2.00 7.31
CA THR A 99 -6.92 3.26 7.92
C THR A 99 -6.21 4.43 7.23
N PRO A 100 -6.95 5.37 6.62
CA PRO A 100 -6.33 6.51 5.94
C PRO A 100 -5.62 7.44 6.92
N VAL A 101 -4.42 7.88 6.53
CA VAL A 101 -3.59 8.83 7.28
C VAL A 101 -3.08 9.93 6.34
N CYS A 102 -2.84 11.13 6.87
CA CYS A 102 -2.28 12.24 6.12
C CYS A 102 -1.20 12.98 6.88
N GLY A 103 -0.40 13.73 6.15
CA GLY A 103 0.66 14.57 6.71
C GLY A 103 1.35 15.41 5.65
N GLU A 104 2.47 16.00 6.01
CA GLU A 104 3.27 16.85 5.13
C GLU A 104 4.74 16.41 5.19
N TRP A 105 5.40 16.32 4.04
CA TRP A 105 6.83 16.07 3.95
C TRP A 105 7.47 16.95 2.89
N SER A 106 8.54 17.66 3.24
CA SER A 106 9.25 18.56 2.32
C SER A 106 8.33 19.58 1.60
N GLY A 107 7.30 20.09 2.29
CA GLY A 107 6.35 21.05 1.75
C GLY A 107 5.30 20.43 0.80
N VAL A 108 5.17 19.11 0.77
CA VAL A 108 4.12 18.38 0.04
C VAL A 108 3.17 17.76 1.04
N THR A 109 1.91 18.21 1.06
CA THR A 109 0.84 17.53 1.80
C THR A 109 0.39 16.32 0.98
N TYR A 110 0.30 15.15 1.62
CA TYR A 110 -0.10 13.90 0.99
C TYR A 110 -0.83 12.99 1.98
N ALA A 111 -1.41 11.92 1.47
CA ALA A 111 -2.13 10.96 2.29
C ALA A 111 -1.88 9.53 1.80
N GLY A 112 -2.34 8.55 2.54
CA GLY A 112 -2.29 7.16 2.13
C GLY A 112 -3.02 6.26 3.10
N THR A 113 -3.23 5.02 2.68
CA THR A 113 -3.87 3.99 3.47
C THR A 113 -2.92 2.80 3.56
N PRO A 114 -2.17 2.64 4.68
CA PRO A 114 -1.43 1.41 4.94
C PRO A 114 -2.39 0.23 5.05
N ASP A 115 -2.01 -0.94 4.51
CA ASP A 115 -2.85 -2.14 4.61
C ASP A 115 -2.98 -2.59 6.07
N LEU A 116 -1.86 -2.63 6.80
CA LEU A 116 -1.83 -2.92 8.23
C LEU A 116 -0.79 -2.07 8.96
N VAL A 117 -1.19 -1.51 10.08
CA VAL A 117 -0.32 -1.04 11.16
C VAL A 117 -0.65 -1.84 12.41
N GLY A 118 0.32 -2.53 13.01
CA GLY A 118 0.07 -3.41 14.16
C GLY A 118 1.33 -4.07 14.68
N GLU A 119 1.21 -4.82 15.75
CA GLU A 119 2.29 -5.70 16.19
C GLU A 119 2.37 -6.89 15.25
N PHE A 120 3.55 -7.13 14.73
CA PHE A 120 3.93 -8.26 13.90
C PHE A 120 5.10 -8.97 14.58
N ASP A 121 4.88 -10.18 15.07
CA ASP A 121 5.85 -10.95 15.86
C ASP A 121 6.43 -10.14 17.03
N GLY A 122 5.59 -9.33 17.71
CA GLY A 122 5.94 -8.52 18.86
C GLY A 122 6.60 -7.16 18.56
N ILE A 123 6.71 -6.76 17.29
CA ILE A 123 7.25 -5.47 16.88
C ILE A 123 6.17 -4.64 16.20
N LEU A 124 5.95 -3.39 16.64
CA LEU A 124 5.05 -2.47 15.94
C LEU A 124 5.58 -2.21 14.54
N SER A 125 4.84 -2.61 13.52
CA SER A 125 5.25 -2.65 12.13
C SER A 125 4.20 -2.09 11.19
N ILE A 126 4.60 -1.76 9.96
CA ILE A 126 3.70 -1.52 8.84
C ILE A 126 3.87 -2.68 7.86
N LEU A 127 2.77 -3.30 7.47
CA LEU A 127 2.75 -4.31 6.44
C LEU A 127 1.99 -3.79 5.21
N ASP A 128 2.51 -4.12 4.03
CA ASP A 128 1.91 -3.83 2.73
C ASP A 128 1.80 -5.14 1.95
N TYR A 129 0.59 -5.50 1.55
CA TYR A 129 0.24 -6.78 0.97
C TYR A 129 0.22 -6.72 -0.55
N LYS A 130 0.78 -7.71 -1.20
CA LYS A 130 0.90 -7.77 -2.66
C LYS A 130 0.47 -9.13 -3.19
N PHE A 131 -0.58 -9.15 -3.99
CA PHE A 131 -1.12 -10.33 -4.67
C PHE A 131 -0.67 -10.34 -6.14
N VAL A 132 0.65 -10.32 -6.35
CA VAL A 132 1.32 -10.17 -7.65
C VAL A 132 2.42 -11.21 -7.83
N SER A 133 2.74 -11.54 -9.08
CA SER A 133 3.82 -12.49 -9.39
C SER A 133 5.22 -11.92 -9.13
N GLN A 134 5.39 -10.61 -9.26
CA GLN A 134 6.66 -9.91 -9.05
C GLN A 134 6.44 -8.62 -8.24
N ILE A 135 7.38 -8.31 -7.35
CA ILE A 135 7.38 -7.09 -6.54
C ILE A 135 8.44 -6.12 -7.05
N ALA A 136 8.03 -4.88 -7.34
CA ALA A 136 8.93 -3.75 -7.54
C ALA A 136 9.49 -3.27 -6.20
N LYS A 137 10.57 -3.89 -5.72
CA LYS A 137 11.11 -3.70 -4.35
C LYS A 137 11.40 -2.23 -4.02
N SER A 138 11.96 -1.46 -4.95
CA SER A 138 12.25 -0.04 -4.74
C SER A 138 10.98 0.77 -4.55
N LYS A 139 9.95 0.52 -5.37
CA LYS A 139 8.66 1.20 -5.29
C LYS A 139 7.92 0.88 -3.99
N VAL A 140 7.83 -0.42 -3.65
CA VAL A 140 7.14 -0.88 -2.42
C VAL A 140 7.89 -0.41 -1.18
N GLY A 141 9.23 -0.43 -1.19
CA GLY A 141 10.03 0.12 -0.09
C GLY A 141 9.77 1.61 0.13
N ALA A 142 9.79 2.41 -0.96
CA ALA A 142 9.47 3.84 -0.88
C ALA A 142 8.03 4.09 -0.42
N GLN A 143 7.06 3.27 -0.86
CA GLN A 143 5.68 3.33 -0.43
C GLN A 143 5.56 3.12 1.09
N LEU A 144 6.15 2.05 1.61
CA LEU A 144 6.16 1.74 3.04
C LEU A 144 6.85 2.83 3.86
N HIS A 145 7.95 3.42 3.34
CA HIS A 145 8.58 4.55 4.01
C HIS A 145 7.67 5.79 4.04
N GLY A 146 6.96 6.07 2.95
CA GLY A 146 5.94 7.13 2.92
C GLY A 146 4.86 6.94 3.96
N TYR A 147 4.39 5.72 4.16
CA TYR A 147 3.44 5.37 5.23
C TYR A 147 4.05 5.55 6.62
N ARG A 148 5.33 5.16 6.83
CA ARG A 148 6.04 5.39 8.09
C ARG A 148 6.03 6.87 8.45
N VAL A 149 6.41 7.75 7.53
CA VAL A 149 6.43 9.21 7.76
C VAL A 149 5.05 9.71 8.18
N LEU A 150 3.99 9.25 7.54
CA LEU A 150 2.60 9.60 7.92
C LEU A 150 2.25 9.08 9.31
N CYS A 151 2.57 7.83 9.63
CA CYS A 151 2.31 7.25 10.94
C CYS A 151 3.04 8.02 12.05
N GLU A 152 4.32 8.33 11.87
CA GLU A 152 5.13 9.09 12.83
C GLU A 152 4.56 10.48 13.10
N GLN A 153 4.07 11.19 12.08
CA GLN A 153 3.41 12.48 12.23
C GLN A 153 2.06 12.40 12.95
N ASN A 154 1.44 11.23 12.96
CA ASN A 154 0.22 10.96 13.70
C ASN A 154 0.47 10.26 15.05
N GLY A 155 1.74 10.24 15.53
CA GLY A 155 2.10 9.74 16.86
C GLY A 155 2.30 8.23 16.95
N VAL A 156 2.35 7.52 15.82
CA VAL A 156 2.61 6.07 15.75
C VAL A 156 4.01 5.87 15.17
N TYR A 157 4.88 5.11 15.86
CA TYR A 157 6.31 4.97 15.52
C TYR A 157 6.65 3.51 15.18
N PRO A 158 6.40 3.04 13.95
CA PRO A 158 6.69 1.67 13.56
C PRO A 158 8.21 1.38 13.56
N GLY A 159 8.58 0.24 14.15
CA GLY A 159 9.96 -0.26 14.16
C GLY A 159 10.36 -0.81 12.80
N ASP A 160 9.54 -1.70 12.24
CA ASP A 160 9.84 -2.39 11.01
C ASP A 160 8.80 -2.14 9.91
N LEU A 161 9.22 -2.37 8.67
CA LEU A 161 8.40 -2.25 7.47
C LEU A 161 8.51 -3.53 6.65
N TYR A 162 7.38 -4.13 6.32
CA TYR A 162 7.34 -5.38 5.58
C TYR A 162 6.46 -5.29 4.33
N ALA A 163 6.95 -5.81 3.22
CA ALA A 163 6.12 -6.17 2.09
C ALA A 163 5.86 -7.68 2.14
N VAL A 164 4.60 -8.09 2.06
CA VAL A 164 4.20 -9.49 2.03
C VAL A 164 3.67 -9.80 0.64
N GLN A 165 4.36 -10.67 -0.09
CA GLN A 165 3.94 -11.12 -1.40
C GLN A 165 3.25 -12.47 -1.29
N PHE A 166 1.95 -12.52 -1.57
CA PHE A 166 1.18 -13.74 -1.65
C PHE A 166 1.21 -14.30 -3.07
N LEU A 167 1.46 -15.60 -3.21
CA LEU A 167 1.66 -16.27 -4.47
C LEU A 167 0.45 -17.16 -4.82
N ASN A 168 0.24 -17.37 -6.09
CA ASN A 168 -0.78 -18.29 -6.60
C ASN A 168 -0.41 -19.79 -6.45
N THR A 169 0.59 -20.08 -5.64
CA THR A 169 1.05 -21.43 -5.29
C THR A 169 0.65 -21.84 -3.88
N GLY A 170 -0.10 -21.01 -3.14
CA GLY A 170 -0.43 -21.24 -1.75
C GLY A 170 0.70 -20.85 -0.78
N ASP A 171 1.68 -20.10 -1.25
CA ASP A 171 2.87 -19.72 -0.50
C ASP A 171 3.02 -18.20 -0.44
N TYR A 172 3.86 -17.68 0.44
CA TYR A 172 4.13 -16.24 0.52
C TYR A 172 5.64 -15.93 0.63
N ARG A 173 5.99 -14.67 0.46
CA ARG A 173 7.35 -14.16 0.68
C ARG A 173 7.29 -12.89 1.50
N LEU A 174 8.10 -12.85 2.55
CA LEU A 174 8.25 -11.69 3.42
C LEU A 174 9.51 -10.90 3.05
N TYR A 175 9.38 -9.60 2.87
CA TYR A 175 10.49 -8.70 2.55
C TYR A 175 10.57 -7.59 3.60
N CYS A 176 11.64 -7.59 4.41
CA CYS A 176 11.96 -6.46 5.27
C CYS A 176 12.55 -5.32 4.42
N VAL A 177 12.05 -4.12 4.63
CA VAL A 177 12.46 -2.93 3.86
C VAL A 177 13.76 -2.36 4.40
N GLY A 178 14.75 -2.25 3.51
CA GLY A 178 16.07 -1.71 3.85
C GLY A 178 16.15 -0.18 3.89
N ALA A 179 17.29 0.35 4.35
CA ALA A 179 17.54 1.77 4.57
C ALA A 179 17.40 2.67 3.32
N GLY A 180 17.64 2.15 2.11
CA GLY A 180 17.52 2.91 0.86
C GLY A 180 16.09 3.34 0.49
N ALA A 181 15.08 2.83 1.18
CA ALA A 181 13.67 3.19 0.96
C ALA A 181 13.40 4.68 1.23
N ALA A 182 14.04 5.24 2.26
CA ALA A 182 13.94 6.65 2.61
C ALA A 182 14.44 7.56 1.48
N ASP A 183 15.60 7.26 0.92
CA ASP A 183 16.20 8.04 -0.16
C ASP A 183 15.32 7.99 -1.42
N SER A 184 14.80 6.81 -1.75
CA SER A 184 13.90 6.64 -2.88
C SER A 184 12.60 7.42 -2.71
N PHE A 185 12.00 7.40 -1.51
CA PHE A 185 10.79 8.19 -1.22
C PHE A 185 11.07 9.69 -1.31
N ASN A 186 12.16 10.17 -0.69
CA ASN A 186 12.54 11.58 -0.72
C ASN A 186 12.72 12.09 -2.16
N ALA A 187 13.42 11.34 -3.00
CA ALA A 187 13.59 11.68 -4.41
C ALA A 187 12.24 11.80 -5.14
N CYS A 188 11.30 10.90 -4.87
CA CYS A 188 9.95 10.95 -5.46
C CYS A 188 9.17 12.21 -5.03
N VAL A 189 9.24 12.57 -3.74
CA VAL A 189 8.59 13.78 -3.21
C VAL A 189 9.19 15.03 -3.85
N GLU A 190 10.50 15.12 -4.01
CA GLU A 190 11.16 16.23 -4.68
C GLU A 190 10.75 16.36 -6.14
N ILE A 191 10.68 15.24 -6.89
CA ILE A 191 10.20 15.22 -8.28
C ILE A 191 8.76 15.74 -8.36
N TYR A 192 7.89 15.28 -7.45
CA TYR A 192 6.51 15.74 -7.40
C TYR A 192 6.42 17.23 -7.11
N ALA A 193 7.15 17.74 -6.11
CA ALA A 193 7.18 19.15 -5.75
C ALA A 193 7.66 20.05 -6.90
N GLN A 194 8.64 19.59 -7.70
CA GLN A 194 9.12 20.33 -8.87
C GLN A 194 8.09 20.36 -10.00
N LYS A 195 7.38 19.24 -10.24
CA LYS A 195 6.32 19.18 -11.27
C LYS A 195 5.14 20.10 -10.94
N THR A 196 4.72 20.14 -9.67
CA THR A 196 3.59 20.97 -9.23
C THR A 196 3.93 22.46 -9.22
N LYS A 197 5.17 22.85 -8.94
CA LYS A 197 5.62 24.26 -9.06
C LYS A 197 5.62 24.74 -10.51
N LYS A 198 5.94 23.89 -11.48
CA LYS A 198 5.96 24.24 -12.91
C LYS A 198 4.55 24.32 -13.52
N HIS A 199 3.58 23.59 -12.96
CA HIS A 199 2.20 23.56 -13.44
C HIS A 199 1.26 23.71 -12.23
N PRO A 200 1.08 24.94 -11.68
CA PRO A 200 0.14 25.15 -10.59
C PRO A 200 -1.27 24.76 -11.08
N ARG A 201 -1.88 23.76 -10.44
CA ARG A 201 -3.26 23.35 -10.71
C ARG A 201 -4.16 24.55 -10.40
N GLY A 202 -4.68 25.23 -11.40
CA GLY A 202 -5.61 26.34 -11.20
C GLY A 202 -5.50 27.51 -12.17
N ALA A 203 -4.61 27.51 -13.15
CA ALA A 203 -4.64 28.48 -14.24
C ALA A 203 -5.48 27.93 -15.41
N ILE A 204 -6.81 27.86 -15.20
CA ILE A 204 -7.78 27.84 -16.32
C ILE A 204 -8.34 29.24 -16.36
N ASN A 205 -7.91 30.02 -17.39
CA ASN A 205 -8.62 31.20 -17.82
C ASN A 205 -9.89 30.80 -18.54
#